data_321b00807d912dc8311421a3e19dd67a
#
_entry.id   321b00807d912dc8311421a3e19dd67a
#
_cell.length_a   1.000
_cell.length_b   1.000
_cell.length_c   1.000
_cell.angle_alpha   90.00
_cell.angle_beta   90.00
_cell.angle_gamma   90.00
#
_symmetry.space_group_name_H-M   'P 1'
#
loop_
_entity.id
_entity.type
_entity.pdbx_description
1 polymer ?
#
loop_
_entity_poly.entity_id
_entity_poly.type
_entity_poly.pdbx_seq_one_letter_code
_entity_poly.pdbx_strand_id
1 'polypeptide(L)'
;MACLLTKGRKVPCKSGVGGLKSVYFADFGTLGAITITDFEIASIAGSPTLYQFDLKGNSTMETTVTSSRENGTTFYESTLTLNFTFQDRHTQEEIRLLAIARPHIWVEAYSGEAGSSYYLMGKVNGCELTTGTFSNGAAMGDLNGYSLTFVATEIAAPDFTVSTVVTGASQGSQITPN
;
A
#
# COMPACT_ATOMS: atom_id res chain seq x y z
N MET A 1 -2.42 -18.13 -22.69
CA MET A 1 -2.44 -16.65 -22.70
C MET A 1 -1.62 -16.18 -23.88
N ALA A 2 -2.16 -15.27 -24.70
CA ALA A 2 -1.37 -14.67 -25.79
C ALA A 2 -0.45 -13.60 -25.17
N CYS A 3 0.88 -13.73 -25.39
CA CYS A 3 1.87 -12.76 -24.94
C CYS A 3 1.97 -11.57 -25.93
N LEU A 4 0.82 -10.96 -26.26
CA LEU A 4 0.72 -9.90 -27.26
C LEU A 4 0.22 -8.61 -26.63
N LEU A 5 0.85 -7.49 -27.00
CA LEU A 5 0.37 -6.15 -26.64
C LEU A 5 -0.94 -5.85 -27.36
N THR A 6 -1.91 -5.26 -26.64
CA THR A 6 -3.24 -4.95 -27.18
C THR A 6 -3.48 -3.45 -27.33
N LYS A 7 -2.80 -2.58 -26.56
CA LYS A 7 -2.99 -1.13 -26.56
C LYS A 7 -1.67 -0.38 -26.43
N GLY A 8 -1.57 0.77 -27.07
CA GLY A 8 -0.49 1.74 -26.87
C GLY A 8 -0.88 2.81 -25.85
N ARG A 9 0.08 3.59 -25.36
CA ARG A 9 -0.12 4.67 -24.41
C ARG A 9 0.23 6.03 -25.04
N LYS A 10 -0.65 7.01 -24.86
CA LYS A 10 -0.36 8.43 -25.17
C LYS A 10 0.17 9.13 -23.90
N VAL A 11 0.96 10.18 -24.09
CA VAL A 11 1.41 11.03 -22.99
C VAL A 11 0.24 11.92 -22.54
N PRO A 12 -0.18 11.88 -21.27
CA PRO A 12 -1.21 12.77 -20.77
C PRO A 12 -0.68 14.20 -20.59
N CYS A 13 -1.58 15.15 -20.36
CA CYS A 13 -1.22 16.51 -19.94
C CYS A 13 -0.51 16.47 -18.56
N LYS A 14 0.25 17.54 -18.26
CA LYS A 14 1.00 17.67 -16.99
C LYS A 14 0.07 18.01 -15.80
N SER A 15 -0.91 17.17 -15.54
CA SER A 15 -1.87 17.33 -14.43
C SER A 15 -1.65 16.33 -13.29
N GLY A 16 -0.70 15.39 -13.44
CA GLY A 16 -0.42 14.39 -12.43
C GLY A 16 0.38 14.93 -11.23
N VAL A 17 0.05 14.48 -10.04
CA VAL A 17 0.75 14.76 -8.78
C VAL A 17 1.22 13.42 -8.18
N GLY A 18 2.44 13.40 -7.66
CA GLY A 18 3.00 12.24 -6.95
C GLY A 18 2.83 12.35 -5.44
N GLY A 19 3.04 11.25 -4.75
CA GLY A 19 3.02 11.15 -3.29
C GLY A 19 1.88 10.29 -2.77
N LEU A 20 2.02 9.84 -1.51
CA LEU A 20 1.03 9.04 -0.81
C LEU A 20 0.27 9.90 0.19
N LYS A 21 -1.02 9.63 0.33
CA LYS A 21 -1.93 10.37 1.21
C LYS A 21 -2.24 9.58 2.47
N SER A 22 -2.62 8.32 2.32
CA SER A 22 -2.92 7.42 3.42
C SER A 22 -2.66 5.96 3.04
N VAL A 23 -2.56 5.09 4.03
CA VAL A 23 -2.50 3.64 3.86
C VAL A 23 -3.53 2.98 4.74
N TYR A 24 -4.04 1.84 4.28
CA TYR A 24 -5.04 1.06 4.99
C TYR A 24 -4.52 -0.36 5.11
N PHE A 25 -4.47 -0.85 6.34
CA PHE A 25 -4.07 -2.23 6.63
C PHE A 25 -5.30 -3.10 6.87
N ALA A 26 -5.25 -4.32 6.37
CA ALA A 26 -6.22 -5.36 6.69
C ALA A 26 -5.50 -6.65 7.05
N ASP A 27 -6.10 -7.43 7.93
CA ASP A 27 -5.54 -8.71 8.35
C ASP A 27 -5.45 -9.69 7.19
N PHE A 28 -4.37 -10.48 7.19
CA PHE A 28 -4.15 -11.50 6.17
C PHE A 28 -5.28 -12.54 6.15
N GLY A 29 -5.73 -12.87 4.95
CA GLY A 29 -6.78 -13.88 4.75
C GLY A 29 -8.21 -13.36 4.97
N THR A 30 -8.42 -12.08 5.23
CA THR A 30 -9.76 -11.48 5.36
C THR A 30 -10.38 -11.11 4.01
N LEU A 31 -9.58 -11.13 2.93
CA LEU A 31 -10.06 -10.88 1.58
C LEU A 31 -10.81 -12.10 1.06
N GLY A 32 -12.07 -11.92 0.71
CA GLY A 32 -12.86 -12.91 0.00
C GLY A 32 -12.62 -12.88 -1.51
N ALA A 33 -13.60 -13.30 -2.28
CA ALA A 33 -13.51 -13.28 -3.74
C ALA A 33 -13.35 -11.84 -4.26
N ILE A 34 -12.34 -11.63 -5.10
CA ILE A 34 -12.02 -10.34 -5.71
C ILE A 34 -12.59 -10.33 -7.13
N THR A 35 -13.40 -9.33 -7.43
CA THR A 35 -13.93 -9.10 -8.78
C THR A 35 -13.15 -7.96 -9.42
N ILE A 36 -12.52 -8.26 -10.57
CA ILE A 36 -11.79 -7.29 -11.38
C ILE A 36 -12.64 -6.91 -12.60
N THR A 37 -12.86 -5.62 -12.79
CA THR A 37 -13.56 -5.08 -13.96
C THR A 37 -12.71 -3.94 -14.53
N ASP A 38 -12.48 -3.95 -15.82
CA ASP A 38 -11.68 -2.95 -16.54
C ASP A 38 -10.30 -2.69 -15.92
N PHE A 39 -9.63 -3.77 -15.50
CA PHE A 39 -8.30 -3.78 -14.86
C PHE A 39 -8.23 -3.13 -13.47
N GLU A 40 -9.37 -2.92 -12.82
CA GLU A 40 -9.47 -2.44 -11.45
C GLU A 40 -10.25 -3.43 -10.58
N ILE A 41 -9.92 -3.48 -9.29
CA ILE A 41 -10.69 -4.21 -8.30
C ILE A 41 -11.99 -3.43 -8.07
N ALA A 42 -13.09 -3.97 -8.59
CA ALA A 42 -14.42 -3.37 -8.50
C ALA A 42 -15.14 -3.73 -7.19
N SER A 43 -14.90 -4.92 -6.64
CA SER A 43 -15.46 -5.36 -5.37
C SER A 43 -14.62 -6.46 -4.73
N ILE A 44 -14.69 -6.54 -3.41
CA ILE A 44 -14.09 -7.60 -2.60
C ILE A 44 -15.18 -8.16 -1.69
N ALA A 45 -15.38 -9.47 -1.76
CA ALA A 45 -16.27 -10.15 -0.84
C ALA A 45 -15.61 -10.25 0.55
N GLY A 46 -16.40 -10.38 1.61
CA GLY A 46 -15.93 -10.62 2.97
C GLY A 46 -15.85 -9.38 3.85
N SER A 47 -15.97 -8.17 3.32
CA SER A 47 -15.97 -6.89 4.10
C SER A 47 -14.83 -6.83 5.13
N PRO A 48 -13.56 -6.79 4.70
CA PRO A 48 -12.43 -6.66 5.60
C PRO A 48 -12.53 -5.36 6.42
N THR A 49 -12.09 -5.40 7.67
CA THR A 49 -11.91 -4.17 8.46
C THR A 49 -10.61 -3.51 8.05
N LEU A 50 -10.67 -2.23 7.69
CA LEU A 50 -9.52 -1.45 7.25
C LEU A 50 -9.07 -0.51 8.37
N TYR A 51 -7.80 -0.56 8.70
CA TYR A 51 -7.15 0.32 9.65
C TYR A 51 -6.39 1.40 8.90
N GLN A 52 -6.89 2.63 8.94
CA GLN A 52 -6.32 3.76 8.21
C GLN A 52 -5.18 4.42 9.00
N PHE A 53 -4.09 4.68 8.32
CA PHE A 53 -2.96 5.47 8.80
C PHE A 53 -2.74 6.64 7.84
N ASP A 54 -2.86 7.86 8.36
CA ASP A 54 -2.64 9.09 7.59
C ASP A 54 -1.15 9.38 7.45
N LEU A 55 -0.76 9.81 6.25
CA LEU A 55 0.63 10.12 5.90
C LEU A 55 0.82 11.61 5.69
N LYS A 56 1.94 12.16 6.18
CA LYS A 56 2.35 13.55 5.95
C LYS A 56 3.56 13.66 5.03
N GLY A 57 3.44 13.15 3.79
CA GLY A 57 4.55 13.20 2.84
C GLY A 57 5.71 12.25 3.18
N ASN A 58 6.76 12.26 2.36
CA ASN A 58 7.98 11.45 2.50
C ASN A 58 7.75 9.93 2.58
N SER A 59 6.59 9.46 2.13
CA SER A 59 6.28 8.03 2.00
C SER A 59 6.22 7.67 0.52
N THR A 60 6.78 6.52 0.17
CA THR A 60 6.91 6.09 -1.22
C THR A 60 6.49 4.65 -1.40
N MET A 61 5.93 4.34 -2.57
CA MET A 61 5.68 2.98 -3.02
C MET A 61 6.33 2.79 -4.38
N GLU A 62 7.17 1.77 -4.50
CA GLU A 62 7.85 1.40 -5.74
C GLU A 62 7.59 -0.06 -6.05
N THR A 63 7.43 -0.39 -7.33
CA THR A 63 7.29 -1.78 -7.77
C THR A 63 8.34 -2.09 -8.81
N THR A 64 9.17 -3.07 -8.53
CA THR A 64 10.22 -3.57 -9.41
C THR A 64 9.76 -4.86 -10.08
N VAL A 65 9.99 -4.96 -11.38
CA VAL A 65 9.73 -6.18 -12.17
C VAL A 65 11.03 -6.92 -12.38
N THR A 66 11.10 -8.15 -11.92
CA THR A 66 12.23 -9.03 -12.17
C THR A 66 11.82 -10.16 -13.11
N SER A 67 12.51 -10.26 -14.24
CA SER A 67 12.23 -11.29 -15.25
C SER A 67 13.52 -12.00 -15.63
N SER A 68 13.49 -13.32 -15.63
CA SER A 68 14.60 -14.17 -16.05
C SER A 68 14.15 -15.04 -17.24
N ARG A 69 14.79 -14.85 -18.37
CA ARG A 69 14.55 -15.67 -19.55
C ARG A 69 15.05 -17.10 -19.36
N GLU A 70 16.17 -17.27 -18.66
CA GLU A 70 16.78 -18.58 -18.44
C GLU A 70 15.90 -19.46 -17.52
N ASN A 71 15.35 -18.86 -16.47
CA ASN A 71 14.50 -19.57 -15.52
C ASN A 71 13.00 -19.54 -15.91
N GLY A 72 12.63 -18.78 -16.95
CA GLY A 72 11.24 -18.63 -17.38
C GLY A 72 10.33 -17.98 -16.31
N THR A 73 10.91 -17.19 -15.41
CA THR A 73 10.18 -16.60 -14.26
C THR A 73 10.05 -15.09 -14.41
N THR A 74 8.92 -14.55 -13.97
CA THR A 74 8.69 -13.11 -13.82
C THR A 74 7.90 -12.89 -12.54
N PHE A 75 8.39 -12.00 -11.67
CA PHE A 75 7.71 -11.61 -10.45
C PHE A 75 7.83 -10.10 -10.23
N TYR A 76 6.96 -9.59 -9.37
CA TYR A 76 6.90 -8.19 -9.00
C TYR A 76 7.19 -8.06 -7.52
N GLU A 77 8.13 -7.19 -7.18
CA GLU A 77 8.46 -6.84 -5.81
C GLU A 77 8.04 -5.40 -5.57
N SER A 78 7.10 -5.23 -4.66
CA SER A 78 6.61 -3.91 -4.27
C SER A 78 7.19 -3.55 -2.91
N THR A 79 7.85 -2.41 -2.84
CA THR A 79 8.43 -1.84 -1.61
C THR A 79 7.67 -0.59 -1.24
N LEU A 80 7.11 -0.58 -0.04
CA LEU A 80 6.38 0.55 0.54
C LEU A 80 7.15 1.08 1.74
N THR A 81 7.64 2.31 1.65
CA THR A 81 8.30 3.00 2.75
C THR A 81 7.36 4.04 3.34
N LEU A 82 7.04 3.88 4.61
CA LEU A 82 6.14 4.73 5.36
C LEU A 82 6.90 5.51 6.43
N ASN A 83 6.66 6.81 6.51
CA ASN A 83 7.21 7.67 7.54
C ASN A 83 6.06 8.29 8.34
N PHE A 84 5.96 7.91 9.61
CA PHE A 84 5.00 8.47 10.56
C PHE A 84 5.70 9.44 11.48
N THR A 85 5.08 10.60 11.67
CA THR A 85 5.51 11.58 12.67
C THR A 85 4.80 11.31 13.99
N PHE A 86 5.41 11.68 15.09
CA PHE A 86 4.96 11.45 16.44
C PHE A 86 5.07 9.99 16.90
N GLN A 87 5.77 9.80 18.01
CA GLN A 87 5.78 8.53 18.71
C GLN A 87 4.68 8.53 19.77
N ASP A 88 3.83 7.49 19.68
CA ASP A 88 2.75 7.23 20.62
C ASP A 88 2.74 5.76 21.03
N ARG A 89 2.40 5.49 22.29
CA ARG A 89 2.40 4.12 22.84
C ARG A 89 1.43 3.17 22.12
N HIS A 90 0.28 3.68 21.68
CA HIS A 90 -0.71 2.87 20.97
C HIS A 90 -0.25 2.53 19.56
N THR A 91 0.29 3.52 18.84
CA THR A 91 0.88 3.30 17.51
C THR A 91 2.06 2.33 17.58
N GLN A 92 2.88 2.40 18.64
CA GLN A 92 3.98 1.46 18.82
C GLN A 92 3.50 0.01 19.01
N GLU A 93 2.39 -0.20 19.71
CA GLU A 93 1.80 -1.52 19.87
C GLU A 93 1.26 -2.06 18.55
N GLU A 94 0.55 -1.23 17.77
CA GLU A 94 0.08 -1.61 16.44
C GLU A 94 1.23 -1.95 15.47
N ILE A 95 2.32 -1.19 15.50
CA ILE A 95 3.52 -1.49 14.70
C ILE A 95 4.13 -2.83 15.12
N ARG A 96 4.12 -3.16 16.42
CA ARG A 96 4.57 -4.45 16.91
C ARG A 96 3.73 -5.60 16.38
N LEU A 97 2.41 -5.44 16.29
CA LEU A 97 1.51 -6.41 15.69
C LEU A 97 1.76 -6.52 14.18
N LEU A 98 1.91 -5.40 13.48
CA LEU A 98 2.24 -5.37 12.04
C LEU A 98 3.59 -6.03 11.73
N ALA A 99 4.55 -6.01 12.65
CA ALA A 99 5.85 -6.65 12.47
C ALA A 99 5.77 -8.20 12.46
N ILE A 100 4.73 -8.76 13.06
CA ILE A 100 4.51 -10.22 13.12
C ILE A 100 3.49 -10.65 12.06
N ALA A 101 2.57 -9.75 11.72
CA ALA A 101 1.49 -9.99 10.77
C ALA A 101 1.99 -9.94 9.31
N ARG A 102 1.14 -10.44 8.40
CA ARG A 102 1.32 -10.33 6.96
C ARG A 102 0.12 -9.58 6.36
N PRO A 103 -0.05 -8.28 6.62
CA PRO A 103 -1.24 -7.56 6.22
C PRO A 103 -1.38 -7.44 4.70
N HIS A 104 -2.63 -7.27 4.26
CA HIS A 104 -2.94 -6.68 2.96
C HIS A 104 -2.90 -5.16 3.12
N ILE A 105 -2.32 -4.43 2.17
CA ILE A 105 -2.15 -2.98 2.28
C ILE A 105 -2.77 -2.28 1.07
N TRP A 106 -3.74 -1.39 1.33
CA TRP A 106 -4.18 -0.42 0.32
C TRP A 106 -3.41 0.87 0.50
N VAL A 107 -2.92 1.37 -0.60
CA VAL A 107 -2.15 2.62 -0.66
C VAL A 107 -2.96 3.64 -1.42
N GLU A 108 -3.29 4.75 -0.77
CA GLU A 108 -3.92 5.91 -1.38
C GLU A 108 -2.87 6.89 -1.85
N ALA A 109 -2.76 7.07 -3.16
CA ALA A 109 -1.84 8.01 -3.80
C ALA A 109 -2.60 9.21 -4.37
N TYR A 110 -1.95 10.37 -4.40
CA TYR A 110 -2.47 11.51 -5.14
C TYR A 110 -2.53 11.21 -6.65
N SER A 111 -3.59 11.61 -7.33
CA SER A 111 -3.83 11.30 -8.74
C SER A 111 -4.32 12.52 -9.55
N GLY A 112 -3.71 13.67 -9.37
CA GLY A 112 -4.04 14.86 -10.16
C GLY A 112 -5.54 15.17 -10.19
N GLU A 113 -6.12 15.29 -11.39
CA GLU A 113 -7.55 15.65 -11.59
C GLU A 113 -8.53 14.60 -11.06
N ALA A 114 -8.16 13.34 -11.01
CA ALA A 114 -9.03 12.26 -10.55
C ALA A 114 -9.12 12.16 -9.00
N GLY A 115 -8.38 12.99 -8.27
CA GLY A 115 -8.35 12.95 -6.81
C GLY A 115 -7.34 11.94 -6.27
N SER A 116 -7.79 10.79 -5.79
CA SER A 116 -6.95 9.73 -5.24
C SER A 116 -7.02 8.46 -6.07
N SER A 117 -5.89 7.76 -6.21
CA SER A 117 -5.82 6.41 -6.76
C SER A 117 -5.48 5.43 -5.65
N TYR A 118 -6.17 4.31 -5.61
CA TYR A 118 -5.94 3.25 -4.63
C TYR A 118 -5.26 2.05 -5.29
N TYR A 119 -4.28 1.48 -4.62
CA TYR A 119 -3.55 0.29 -5.05
C TYR A 119 -3.59 -0.75 -3.96
N LEU A 120 -3.86 -2.00 -4.31
CA LEU A 120 -3.77 -3.13 -3.38
C LEU A 120 -2.42 -3.80 -3.52
N MET A 121 -1.60 -3.72 -2.47
CA MET A 121 -0.32 -4.40 -2.32
C MET A 121 -0.48 -5.66 -1.46
N GLY A 122 0.20 -6.75 -1.84
CA GLY A 122 0.12 -8.01 -1.08
C GLY A 122 -1.23 -8.72 -1.22
N LYS A 123 -1.80 -8.76 -2.43
CA LYS A 123 -3.11 -9.39 -2.70
C LYS A 123 -3.15 -10.89 -2.38
N VAL A 124 -2.11 -11.62 -2.72
CA VAL A 124 -2.05 -13.08 -2.56
C VAL A 124 -1.15 -13.46 -1.39
N ASN A 125 0.07 -12.95 -1.36
CA ASN A 125 1.07 -13.34 -0.39
C ASN A 125 1.08 -12.47 0.88
N GLY A 126 0.35 -11.34 0.88
CA GLY A 126 0.45 -10.34 1.95
C GLY A 126 1.74 -9.53 1.85
N CYS A 127 1.90 -8.59 2.77
CA CYS A 127 3.09 -7.75 2.89
C CYS A 127 3.85 -8.11 4.16
N GLU A 128 5.17 -8.01 4.13
CA GLU A 128 6.02 -8.24 5.29
C GLU A 128 6.75 -6.96 5.69
N LEU A 129 6.78 -6.64 6.97
CA LEU A 129 7.60 -5.57 7.51
C LEU A 129 9.06 -6.04 7.55
N THR A 130 9.89 -5.55 6.64
CA THR A 130 11.30 -5.97 6.52
C THR A 130 12.23 -5.10 7.36
N THR A 131 11.92 -3.82 7.50
CA THR A 131 12.74 -2.87 8.26
C THR A 131 11.83 -1.88 8.98
N GLY A 132 12.13 -1.61 10.23
CA GLY A 132 11.47 -0.59 11.05
C GLY A 132 12.47 0.16 11.90
N THR A 133 12.38 1.49 11.89
CA THR A 133 13.22 2.37 12.70
C THR A 133 12.33 3.28 13.54
N PHE A 134 12.64 3.37 14.84
CA PHE A 134 12.03 4.29 15.79
C PHE A 134 13.08 5.38 16.09
N SER A 135 12.77 6.62 15.78
CA SER A 135 13.70 7.73 15.96
C SER A 135 13.10 8.84 16.80
N ASN A 136 13.83 9.28 17.82
CA ASN A 136 13.47 10.45 18.64
C ASN A 136 14.12 11.73 18.11
N GLY A 137 14.97 11.61 17.06
CA GLY A 137 15.80 12.73 16.59
C GLY A 137 16.94 13.08 17.55
N ALA A 138 17.92 13.81 17.07
CA ALA A 138 19.04 14.34 17.84
C ALA A 138 18.90 15.85 18.08
N ALA A 139 18.29 16.57 17.14
CA ALA A 139 18.02 18.01 17.21
C ALA A 139 16.50 18.25 17.18
N MET A 140 16.09 19.48 17.56
CA MET A 140 14.66 19.86 17.62
C MET A 140 13.93 19.78 16.27
N GLY A 141 14.66 19.83 15.14
CA GLY A 141 14.11 19.74 13.79
C GLY A 141 14.09 18.32 13.19
N ASP A 142 14.63 17.33 13.91
CA ASP A 142 14.72 15.95 13.41
C ASP A 142 13.39 15.21 13.51
N LEU A 143 13.27 14.13 12.75
CA LEU A 143 12.11 13.27 12.80
C LEU A 143 11.98 12.59 14.17
N ASN A 144 10.90 12.88 14.87
CA ASN A 144 10.43 12.09 16.00
C ASN A 144 9.28 11.23 15.48
N GLY A 145 9.53 9.94 15.25
CA GLY A 145 8.53 9.08 14.62
C GLY A 145 9.04 7.71 14.24
N TYR A 146 8.36 7.11 13.27
CA TYR A 146 8.62 5.76 12.78
C TYR A 146 8.91 5.79 11.28
N SER A 147 9.88 5.01 10.85
CA SER A 147 10.12 4.70 9.44
C SER A 147 9.99 3.19 9.25
N LEU A 148 9.03 2.76 8.45
CA LEU A 148 8.69 1.36 8.24
C LEU A 148 8.78 1.02 6.76
N THR A 149 9.37 -0.14 6.44
CA THR A 149 9.45 -0.63 5.07
C THR A 149 8.75 -1.98 4.96
N PHE A 150 7.68 -2.02 4.17
CA PHE A 150 6.96 -3.23 3.82
C PHE A 150 7.34 -3.69 2.43
N VAL A 151 7.48 -4.99 2.27
CA VAL A 151 7.76 -5.63 0.97
C VAL A 151 6.70 -6.68 0.69
N ALA A 152 6.24 -6.73 -0.56
CA ALA A 152 5.39 -7.79 -1.09
C ALA A 152 5.95 -8.31 -2.39
N THR A 153 6.13 -9.63 -2.49
CA THR A 153 6.52 -10.31 -3.72
C THR A 153 5.32 -11.06 -4.29
N GLU A 154 4.92 -10.69 -5.49
CA GLU A 154 3.69 -11.15 -6.14
C GLU A 154 3.93 -11.55 -7.60
N ILE A 155 3.00 -12.30 -8.17
CA ILE A 155 3.02 -12.70 -9.59
C ILE A 155 2.56 -11.59 -10.54
N ALA A 156 1.97 -10.52 -9.99
CA ALA A 156 1.45 -9.37 -10.73
C ALA A 156 1.75 -8.07 -9.97
N ALA A 157 1.77 -6.96 -10.69
CA ALA A 157 1.87 -5.63 -10.08
C ALA A 157 0.64 -5.36 -9.18
N PRO A 158 0.75 -4.44 -8.20
CA PRO A 158 -0.38 -4.01 -7.39
C PRO A 158 -1.56 -3.58 -8.26
N ASP A 159 -2.74 -4.16 -7.98
CA ASP A 159 -3.94 -3.84 -8.74
C ASP A 159 -4.50 -2.47 -8.31
N PHE A 160 -4.98 -1.72 -9.29
CA PHE A 160 -5.81 -0.56 -9.01
C PHE A 160 -7.10 -1.00 -8.31
N THR A 161 -7.62 -0.18 -7.41
CA THR A 161 -8.83 -0.45 -6.66
C THR A 161 -9.78 0.75 -6.79
N VAL A 162 -11.04 0.49 -7.06
CA VAL A 162 -12.08 1.54 -7.07
C VAL A 162 -12.23 2.11 -5.66
N SER A 163 -12.31 3.43 -5.53
CA SER A 163 -12.39 4.13 -4.25
C SER A 163 -13.49 3.61 -3.33
N THR A 164 -14.64 3.20 -3.88
CA THR A 164 -15.78 2.68 -3.13
C THR A 164 -15.49 1.40 -2.35
N VAL A 165 -14.50 0.60 -2.80
CA VAL A 165 -14.08 -0.62 -2.09
C VAL A 165 -13.41 -0.26 -0.77
N VAL A 166 -12.57 0.76 -0.78
CA VAL A 166 -11.83 1.22 0.41
C VAL A 166 -12.71 2.08 1.31
N THR A 167 -13.40 3.07 0.75
CA THR A 167 -14.23 3.99 1.54
C THR A 167 -15.53 3.36 2.06
N GLY A 168 -16.03 2.32 1.40
CA GLY A 168 -17.21 1.57 1.82
C GLY A 168 -16.93 0.40 2.77
N ALA A 169 -15.66 0.07 3.00
CA ALA A 169 -15.28 -0.98 3.94
C ALA A 169 -15.47 -0.53 5.40
N SER A 170 -15.60 -1.50 6.30
CA SER A 170 -15.62 -1.20 7.75
C SER A 170 -14.29 -0.58 8.17
N GLN A 171 -14.33 0.58 8.79
CA GLN A 171 -13.14 1.25 9.30
C GLN A 171 -12.87 0.82 10.74
N GLY A 172 -11.63 0.42 11.04
CA GLY A 172 -11.18 0.14 12.39
C GLY A 172 -11.12 1.40 13.26
N SER A 173 -11.01 1.22 14.56
CA SER A 173 -10.79 2.35 15.49
C SER A 173 -9.50 3.08 15.13
N GLN A 174 -9.55 4.41 15.17
CA GLN A 174 -8.39 5.25 14.96
C GLN A 174 -7.77 5.69 16.29
N ILE A 175 -6.45 5.70 16.33
CA ILE A 175 -5.66 6.25 17.43
C ILE A 175 -5.48 7.75 17.17
N THR A 176 -5.86 8.57 18.17
CA THR A 176 -5.51 9.99 18.17
C THR A 176 -4.26 10.15 19.02
N PRO A 177 -3.08 10.44 18.43
CA PRO A 177 -1.86 10.69 19.19
C PRO A 177 -2.05 11.88 20.12
N ASN A 178 -1.67 11.73 21.38
CA ASN A 178 -1.71 12.78 22.40
C ASN A 178 -0.34 13.45 22.49
#